data_5a812ac8ac0ad2165fb4b69b810ae91b
#
_entry.id   5a812ac8ac0ad2165fb4b69b810ae91b
#
_cell.length_a   1.000
_cell.length_b   1.000
_cell.length_c   1.000
_cell.angle_alpha   90.00
_cell.angle_beta   90.00
_cell.angle_gamma   90.00
#
_symmetry.space_group_name_H-M   'P 1'
#
loop_
_entity.id
_entity.type
_entity.pdbx_description
1 polymer ?
#
loop_
_entity_poly.entity_id
_entity_poly.type
_entity_poly.pdbx_seq_one_letter_code
_entity_poly.pdbx_strand_id
1 'polypeptide(L)'
;ADVCGQVGSNWVHASGLGVEGIREHCEMLSEKYDTPFHMAGYAMVEALRDQNIEKVALNAAYHRPEWWQGTVAFLKEAGFDVVWAGNFHDQGWFATQEEINQCIWCFDGDLVEKSFLYVAEQAPDAEAYLINGMCNFRSGPNGQAQRPVHHEVAIEDMLGKPMISHDNALYWSLFKTLGLAPVTQQGQLLSSLKVE
;
A
#
# COMPACT_ATOMS: atom_id res chain seq x y z
N ALA A 1 -20.69 -3.02 -14.10
CA ALA A 1 -19.57 -2.20 -13.60
C ALA A 1 -18.55 -2.07 -14.70
N ASP A 2 -17.88 -0.92 -14.81
CA ASP A 2 -16.88 -0.70 -15.86
C ASP A 2 -15.50 -1.22 -15.45
N VAL A 3 -15.29 -1.40 -14.14
CA VAL A 3 -14.10 -2.00 -13.54
C VAL A 3 -14.43 -2.52 -12.14
N CYS A 4 -13.74 -3.55 -11.69
CA CYS A 4 -13.85 -4.12 -10.34
C CYS A 4 -12.49 -4.12 -9.65
N GLY A 5 -12.50 -3.90 -8.32
CA GLY A 5 -11.31 -3.93 -7.50
C GLY A 5 -11.51 -4.71 -6.20
N GLN A 6 -10.60 -5.61 -5.89
CA GLN A 6 -10.57 -6.34 -4.63
C GLN A 6 -9.66 -5.61 -3.64
N VAL A 7 -10.25 -5.14 -2.54
CA VAL A 7 -9.55 -4.47 -1.44
C VAL A 7 -8.88 -5.52 -0.54
N GLY A 8 -7.75 -5.14 0.05
CA GLY A 8 -7.01 -6.00 0.98
C GLY A 8 -5.79 -6.62 0.34
N SER A 9 -4.64 -6.16 0.78
CA SER A 9 -3.33 -6.50 0.23
C SER A 9 -2.90 -7.94 0.43
N ASN A 10 -3.33 -8.55 1.53
CA ASN A 10 -2.82 -9.85 1.95
C ASN A 10 -3.36 -11.02 1.10
N TRP A 11 -4.43 -10.82 0.34
CA TRP A 11 -5.01 -11.87 -0.47
C TRP A 11 -4.07 -12.40 -1.56
N VAL A 12 -3.18 -11.55 -2.09
CA VAL A 12 -2.25 -11.95 -3.13
C VAL A 12 -1.24 -13.01 -2.67
N HIS A 13 -0.72 -12.90 -1.45
CA HIS A 13 0.20 -13.90 -0.92
C HIS A 13 -0.51 -15.04 -0.17
N ALA A 14 -1.67 -14.77 0.46
CA ALA A 14 -2.43 -15.79 1.18
C ALA A 14 -3.02 -16.88 0.25
N SER A 15 -3.19 -16.57 -1.02
CA SER A 15 -3.64 -17.52 -2.04
C SER A 15 -2.63 -18.62 -2.37
N GLY A 16 -1.33 -18.35 -2.16
CA GLY A 16 -0.23 -19.23 -2.57
C GLY A 16 0.02 -19.32 -4.08
N LEU A 17 -0.62 -18.45 -4.88
CA LEU A 17 -0.50 -18.47 -6.35
C LEU A 17 0.80 -17.85 -6.87
N GLY A 18 1.49 -17.04 -6.05
CA GLY A 18 2.62 -16.24 -6.49
C GLY A 18 2.21 -15.08 -7.41
N VAL A 19 3.19 -14.29 -7.85
CA VAL A 19 2.95 -13.06 -8.63
C VAL A 19 2.27 -13.37 -9.96
N GLU A 20 2.79 -14.36 -10.70
CA GLU A 20 2.25 -14.73 -12.01
C GLU A 20 0.85 -15.34 -11.90
N GLY A 21 0.64 -16.25 -10.94
CA GLY A 21 -0.67 -16.84 -10.74
C GLY A 21 -1.74 -15.84 -10.29
N ILE A 22 -1.38 -14.76 -9.58
CA ILE A 22 -2.30 -13.65 -9.27
C ILE A 22 -2.63 -12.85 -10.52
N ARG A 23 -1.65 -12.60 -11.39
CA ARG A 23 -1.89 -11.96 -12.70
C ARG A 23 -2.93 -12.74 -13.51
N GLU A 24 -2.66 -14.04 -13.69
CA GLU A 24 -3.57 -14.94 -14.42
C GLU A 24 -4.96 -15.02 -13.78
N HIS A 25 -5.02 -15.00 -12.44
CA HIS A 25 -6.29 -14.99 -11.70
C HIS A 25 -7.10 -13.71 -11.97
N CYS A 26 -6.47 -12.54 -12.00
CA CYS A 26 -7.13 -11.28 -12.36
C CYS A 26 -7.65 -11.31 -13.81
N GLU A 27 -6.85 -11.82 -14.75
CA GLU A 27 -7.22 -11.98 -16.14
C GLU A 27 -8.44 -12.93 -16.30
N MET A 28 -8.38 -14.10 -15.66
CA MET A 28 -9.47 -15.07 -15.66
C MET A 28 -10.78 -14.49 -15.12
N LEU A 29 -10.71 -13.71 -14.02
CA LEU A 29 -11.90 -13.04 -13.48
C LEU A 29 -12.41 -11.95 -14.41
N SER A 30 -11.51 -11.20 -15.04
CA SER A 30 -11.88 -10.17 -16.02
C SER A 30 -12.62 -10.77 -17.22
N GLU A 31 -12.13 -11.87 -17.77
CA GLU A 31 -12.77 -12.60 -18.86
C GLU A 31 -14.13 -13.18 -18.44
N LYS A 32 -14.17 -13.85 -17.26
CA LYS A 32 -15.37 -14.51 -16.77
C LYS A 32 -16.55 -13.56 -16.56
N TYR A 33 -16.28 -12.33 -16.12
CA TYR A 33 -17.31 -11.34 -15.79
C TYR A 33 -17.43 -10.21 -16.82
N ASP A 34 -16.67 -10.30 -17.91
CA ASP A 34 -16.58 -9.25 -18.94
C ASP A 34 -16.38 -7.85 -18.32
N THR A 35 -15.49 -7.79 -17.34
CA THR A 35 -15.23 -6.57 -16.56
C THR A 35 -13.79 -6.63 -16.02
N PRO A 36 -12.93 -5.63 -16.29
CA PRO A 36 -11.58 -5.60 -15.74
C PRO A 36 -11.59 -5.77 -14.23
N PHE A 37 -10.70 -6.62 -13.72
CA PHE A 37 -10.61 -6.96 -12.30
C PHE A 37 -9.20 -6.77 -11.78
N HIS A 38 -9.05 -6.01 -10.68
CA HIS A 38 -7.78 -5.71 -10.04
C HIS A 38 -7.75 -6.16 -8.59
N MET A 39 -6.59 -6.60 -8.11
CA MET A 39 -6.32 -6.91 -6.70
C MET A 39 -5.33 -5.88 -6.13
N ALA A 40 -5.67 -5.27 -4.99
CA ALA A 40 -4.88 -4.19 -4.39
C ALA A 40 -3.39 -4.52 -4.20
N GLY A 41 -3.07 -5.74 -3.75
CA GLY A 41 -1.67 -6.16 -3.59
C GLY A 41 -0.94 -6.33 -4.91
N TYR A 42 -1.61 -6.73 -5.98
CA TYR A 42 -1.02 -6.82 -7.32
C TYR A 42 -0.94 -5.44 -7.99
N ALA A 43 -1.93 -4.60 -7.80
CA ALA A 43 -1.91 -3.20 -8.24
C ALA A 43 -0.71 -2.43 -7.67
N MET A 44 -0.26 -2.75 -6.45
CA MET A 44 0.97 -2.19 -5.88
C MET A 44 2.20 -2.61 -6.69
N VAL A 45 2.30 -3.88 -7.10
CA VAL A 45 3.38 -4.37 -7.98
C VAL A 45 3.38 -3.64 -9.32
N GLU A 46 2.21 -3.48 -9.93
CA GLU A 46 2.06 -2.77 -11.21
C GLU A 46 2.42 -1.29 -11.08
N ALA A 47 1.98 -0.63 -10.01
CA ALA A 47 2.30 0.77 -9.74
C ALA A 47 3.80 1.01 -9.54
N LEU A 48 4.48 0.14 -8.78
CA LEU A 48 5.93 0.21 -8.58
C LEU A 48 6.70 0.05 -9.91
N ARG A 49 6.29 -0.90 -10.75
CA ARG A 49 6.88 -1.12 -12.08
C ARG A 49 6.67 0.09 -13.00
N ASP A 50 5.47 0.65 -13.02
CA ASP A 50 5.13 1.83 -13.84
C ASP A 50 5.97 3.06 -13.44
N GLN A 51 6.25 3.21 -12.15
CA GLN A 51 7.07 4.30 -11.62
C GLN A 51 8.60 4.01 -11.69
N ASN A 52 9.02 2.86 -12.23
CA ASN A 52 10.40 2.39 -12.29
C ASN A 52 11.10 2.35 -10.91
N ILE A 53 10.37 1.97 -9.87
CA ILE A 53 10.88 1.81 -8.52
C ILE A 53 11.42 0.39 -8.36
N GLU A 54 12.63 0.25 -7.83
CA GLU A 54 13.27 -1.05 -7.59
C GLU A 54 13.46 -1.35 -6.10
N LYS A 55 13.74 -0.30 -5.29
CA LYS A 55 14.01 -0.44 -3.85
C LYS A 55 12.88 0.14 -3.02
N VAL A 56 12.33 -0.66 -2.14
CA VAL A 56 11.18 -0.27 -1.31
C VAL A 56 11.40 -0.57 0.17
N ALA A 57 10.79 0.24 1.04
CA ALA A 57 10.66 -0.06 2.45
C ALA A 57 9.19 -0.22 2.82
N LEU A 58 8.86 -1.29 3.57
CA LEU A 58 7.48 -1.64 3.91
C LEU A 58 7.16 -1.28 5.36
N ASN A 59 6.33 -0.27 5.57
CA ASN A 59 5.62 -0.05 6.82
C ASN A 59 4.45 -1.04 6.91
N ALA A 60 4.64 -2.11 7.64
CA ALA A 60 3.65 -3.16 7.79
C ALA A 60 2.50 -2.78 8.76
N ALA A 61 2.58 -1.58 9.36
CA ALA A 61 1.59 -1.02 10.26
C ALA A 61 1.20 -1.99 11.40
N TYR A 62 -0.03 -2.47 11.42
CA TYR A 62 -0.56 -3.35 12.46
C TYR A 62 -0.43 -4.84 12.13
N HIS A 63 0.06 -5.19 10.97
CA HIS A 63 0.08 -6.59 10.55
C HIS A 63 1.04 -7.44 11.39
N ARG A 64 0.60 -8.66 11.70
CA ARG A 64 1.42 -9.68 12.35
C ARG A 64 2.57 -10.11 11.44
N PRO A 65 3.68 -10.61 12.00
CA PRO A 65 4.84 -11.05 11.22
C PRO A 65 4.49 -12.01 10.08
N GLU A 66 3.67 -13.01 10.33
CA GLU A 66 3.27 -14.00 9.33
C GLU A 66 2.52 -13.41 8.12
N TRP A 67 1.88 -12.25 8.30
CA TRP A 67 1.18 -11.55 7.23
C TRP A 67 2.11 -10.62 6.45
N TRP A 68 2.87 -9.76 7.12
CA TRP A 68 3.72 -8.84 6.39
C TRP A 68 4.95 -9.52 5.77
N GLN A 69 5.45 -10.62 6.35
CA GLN A 69 6.49 -11.44 5.72
C GLN A 69 6.00 -12.06 4.41
N GLY A 70 4.73 -12.44 4.33
CA GLY A 70 4.10 -12.86 3.07
C GLY A 70 4.09 -11.76 2.01
N THR A 71 3.78 -10.51 2.40
CA THR A 71 3.88 -9.36 1.50
C THR A 71 5.31 -9.12 1.03
N VAL A 72 6.30 -9.21 1.93
CA VAL A 72 7.72 -9.09 1.58
C VAL A 72 8.14 -10.18 0.59
N ALA A 73 7.75 -11.43 0.83
CA ALA A 73 8.05 -12.53 -0.09
C ALA A 73 7.45 -12.30 -1.48
N PHE A 74 6.20 -11.82 -1.54
CA PHE A 74 5.51 -11.49 -2.79
C PHE A 74 6.19 -10.33 -3.55
N LEU A 75 6.60 -9.27 -2.85
CA LEU A 75 7.34 -8.16 -3.46
C LEU A 75 8.71 -8.61 -4.00
N LYS A 76 9.42 -9.46 -3.25
CA LYS A 76 10.71 -10.03 -3.70
C LYS A 76 10.53 -10.96 -4.91
N GLU A 77 9.50 -11.78 -4.94
CA GLU A 77 9.14 -12.60 -6.10
C GLU A 77 8.82 -11.72 -7.33
N ALA A 78 8.19 -10.57 -7.11
CA ALA A 78 7.91 -9.59 -8.16
C ALA A 78 9.16 -8.85 -8.67
N GLY A 79 10.33 -9.05 -8.02
CA GLY A 79 11.62 -8.50 -8.42
C GLY A 79 12.07 -7.26 -7.64
N PHE A 80 11.35 -6.84 -6.59
CA PHE A 80 11.72 -5.66 -5.81
C PHE A 80 12.73 -6.00 -4.70
N ASP A 81 13.64 -5.06 -4.45
CA ASP A 81 14.53 -5.08 -3.29
C ASP A 81 13.82 -4.44 -2.09
N VAL A 82 13.39 -5.29 -1.14
CA VAL A 82 12.77 -4.83 0.11
C VAL A 82 13.87 -4.58 1.12
N VAL A 83 14.33 -3.34 1.22
CA VAL A 83 15.49 -2.94 2.05
C VAL A 83 15.16 -2.83 3.54
N TRP A 84 13.90 -2.66 3.88
CA TRP A 84 13.39 -2.71 5.26
C TRP A 84 11.92 -3.12 5.27
N ALA A 85 11.50 -3.86 6.31
CA ALA A 85 10.10 -4.15 6.58
C ALA A 85 9.88 -4.39 8.07
N GLY A 86 8.78 -3.88 8.61
CA GLY A 86 8.40 -4.09 10.01
C GLY A 86 7.07 -3.43 10.34
N ASN A 87 6.44 -3.89 11.41
CA ASN A 87 5.18 -3.35 11.92
C ASN A 87 5.40 -2.34 13.06
N PHE A 88 4.34 -1.87 13.68
CA PHE A 88 4.43 -0.88 14.77
C PHE A 88 5.14 -1.41 16.03
N HIS A 89 5.19 -2.73 16.25
CA HIS A 89 6.01 -3.32 17.31
C HIS A 89 7.49 -3.27 16.94
N ASP A 90 7.86 -3.63 15.72
CA ASP A 90 9.24 -3.59 15.23
C ASP A 90 9.80 -2.15 15.23
N GLN A 91 8.92 -1.15 15.09
CA GLN A 91 9.23 0.28 15.18
C GLN A 91 9.30 0.79 16.62
N GLY A 92 8.92 -0.02 17.61
CA GLY A 92 8.95 0.35 19.03
C GLY A 92 7.76 1.20 19.51
N TRP A 93 6.72 1.39 18.72
CA TRP A 93 5.51 2.14 19.11
C TRP A 93 4.59 1.36 20.05
N PHE A 94 4.67 0.04 20.05
CA PHE A 94 3.92 -0.87 20.90
C PHE A 94 4.87 -1.93 21.46
N ALA A 95 4.69 -2.31 22.70
CA ALA A 95 5.54 -3.33 23.34
C ALA A 95 5.24 -4.75 22.83
N THR A 96 4.01 -4.98 22.34
CA THR A 96 3.56 -6.28 21.86
C THR A 96 2.59 -6.18 20.68
N GLN A 97 2.50 -7.25 19.89
CA GLN A 97 1.47 -7.38 18.86
C GLN A 97 0.04 -7.35 19.45
N GLU A 98 -0.13 -7.82 20.68
CA GLU A 98 -1.45 -7.81 21.33
C GLU A 98 -1.94 -6.39 21.63
N GLU A 99 -1.06 -5.49 22.04
CA GLU A 99 -1.39 -4.07 22.20
C GLU A 99 -1.82 -3.44 20.87
N ILE A 100 -1.16 -3.77 19.76
CA ILE A 100 -1.57 -3.35 18.42
C ILE A 100 -2.98 -3.86 18.10
N ASN A 101 -3.27 -5.14 18.39
CA ASN A 101 -4.56 -5.75 18.11
C ASN A 101 -5.69 -5.08 18.90
N GLN A 102 -5.43 -4.59 20.12
CA GLN A 102 -6.41 -3.88 20.96
C GLN A 102 -6.82 -2.52 20.36
N CYS A 103 -6.02 -1.93 19.48
CA CYS A 103 -6.38 -0.69 18.78
C CYS A 103 -7.48 -0.85 17.72
N ILE A 104 -7.88 -2.08 17.40
CA ILE A 104 -8.94 -2.40 16.41
C ILE A 104 -8.73 -1.60 15.12
N TRP A 105 -7.51 -1.63 14.59
CA TRP A 105 -7.08 -0.98 13.32
C TRP A 105 -7.24 0.55 13.28
N CYS A 106 -7.42 1.20 14.43
CA CYS A 106 -7.55 2.65 14.52
C CYS A 106 -6.57 3.20 15.56
N PHE A 107 -5.59 3.95 15.09
CA PHE A 107 -4.42 4.42 15.85
C PHE A 107 -4.49 5.93 16.11
N ASP A 108 -3.58 6.42 16.95
CA ASP A 108 -3.43 7.85 17.19
C ASP A 108 -3.02 8.58 15.90
N GLY A 109 -3.52 9.81 15.74
CA GLY A 109 -3.43 10.53 14.47
C GLY A 109 -2.01 10.84 14.03
N ASP A 110 -1.10 11.08 14.98
CA ASP A 110 0.30 11.41 14.71
C ASP A 110 1.19 10.18 14.45
N LEU A 111 0.67 8.97 14.71
CA LEU A 111 1.44 7.74 14.52
C LEU A 111 1.79 7.52 13.05
N VAL A 112 0.94 7.95 12.11
CA VAL A 112 1.22 7.77 10.69
C VAL A 112 2.51 8.47 10.27
N GLU A 113 2.68 9.75 10.62
CA GLU A 113 3.89 10.51 10.29
C GLU A 113 5.11 9.97 11.02
N LYS A 114 4.99 9.73 12.34
CA LYS A 114 6.06 9.16 13.16
C LYS A 114 6.56 7.82 12.62
N SER A 115 5.65 6.95 12.20
CA SER A 115 6.02 5.65 11.68
C SER A 115 6.74 5.74 10.34
N PHE A 116 6.34 6.65 9.46
CA PHE A 116 7.04 6.85 8.20
C PHE A 116 8.42 7.53 8.36
N LEU A 117 8.56 8.47 9.29
CA LEU A 117 9.88 9.03 9.65
C LEU A 117 10.82 7.95 10.14
N TYR A 118 10.35 7.07 11.04
CA TYR A 118 11.13 5.94 11.52
C TYR A 118 11.57 5.04 10.36
N VAL A 119 10.64 4.64 9.48
CA VAL A 119 10.97 3.79 8.33
C VAL A 119 11.99 4.45 7.41
N ALA A 120 11.87 5.76 7.17
CA ALA A 120 12.80 6.51 6.34
C ALA A 120 14.22 6.57 6.95
N GLU A 121 14.33 6.67 8.28
CA GLU A 121 15.61 6.60 8.99
C GLU A 121 16.25 5.21 8.88
N GLN A 122 15.44 4.13 8.91
CA GLN A 122 15.93 2.77 8.79
C GLN A 122 16.29 2.38 7.34
N ALA A 123 15.66 3.02 6.36
CA ALA A 123 15.79 2.69 4.94
C ALA A 123 16.01 3.95 4.08
N PRO A 124 17.11 4.69 4.28
CA PRO A 124 17.36 5.91 3.52
C PRO A 124 17.55 5.66 2.01
N ASP A 125 17.91 4.44 1.62
CA ASP A 125 18.12 4.04 0.22
C ASP A 125 16.83 3.58 -0.48
N ALA A 126 15.71 3.46 0.24
CA ALA A 126 14.43 3.14 -0.40
C ALA A 126 14.03 4.25 -1.39
N GLU A 127 13.52 3.87 -2.54
CA GLU A 127 13.03 4.78 -3.58
C GLU A 127 11.55 5.13 -3.36
N ALA A 128 10.82 4.26 -2.66
CA ALA A 128 9.46 4.50 -2.20
C ALA A 128 9.21 3.85 -0.83
N TYR A 129 8.27 4.43 -0.10
CA TYR A 129 7.80 3.92 1.18
C TYR A 129 6.40 3.34 1.03
N LEU A 130 6.25 2.08 1.38
CA LEU A 130 4.98 1.36 1.27
C LEU A 130 4.28 1.32 2.62
N ILE A 131 2.94 1.33 2.63
CA ILE A 131 2.18 0.97 3.82
C ILE A 131 1.19 -0.15 3.52
N ASN A 132 1.24 -1.18 4.36
CA ASN A 132 0.38 -2.34 4.24
C ASN A 132 -0.86 -2.20 5.11
N GLY A 133 -2.01 -2.65 4.58
CA GLY A 133 -3.23 -2.84 5.34
C GLY A 133 -4.22 -1.69 5.31
N MET A 134 -5.29 -1.92 6.06
CA MET A 134 -6.48 -1.06 6.11
C MET A 134 -6.56 -0.28 7.42
N CYS A 135 -5.41 0.10 8.00
CA CYS A 135 -5.38 0.89 9.22
C CYS A 135 -6.02 2.27 9.04
N ASN A 136 -6.50 2.79 10.14
CA ASN A 136 -7.02 4.15 10.23
C ASN A 136 -6.26 4.91 11.32
N PHE A 137 -6.20 6.23 11.17
CA PHE A 137 -5.58 7.15 12.11
C PHE A 137 -6.59 8.21 12.52
N ARG A 138 -6.65 8.55 13.82
CA ARG A 138 -7.53 9.61 14.34
C ARG A 138 -6.97 11.00 14.04
N SER A 139 -6.71 11.29 12.79
CA SER A 139 -6.02 12.48 12.29
C SER A 139 -6.95 13.51 11.65
N GLY A 140 -8.17 13.14 11.34
CA GLY A 140 -9.16 14.06 10.77
C GLY A 140 -9.78 15.02 11.80
N PRO A 141 -10.59 15.97 11.34
CA PRO A 141 -11.29 16.90 12.21
C PRO A 141 -12.05 16.18 13.33
N ASN A 142 -11.87 16.64 14.58
CA ASN A 142 -12.47 16.05 15.78
C ASN A 142 -12.08 14.57 16.03
N GLY A 143 -10.90 14.14 15.56
CA GLY A 143 -10.43 12.76 15.72
C GLY A 143 -11.11 11.77 14.77
N GLN A 144 -11.67 12.26 13.68
CA GLN A 144 -12.24 11.40 12.63
C GLN A 144 -11.16 10.46 12.07
N ALA A 145 -11.53 9.20 11.86
CA ALA A 145 -10.63 8.20 11.29
C ALA A 145 -10.33 8.51 9.82
N GLN A 146 -9.05 8.51 9.48
CA GLN A 146 -8.55 8.70 8.13
C GLN A 146 -7.66 7.53 7.73
N ARG A 147 -7.72 7.15 6.46
CA ARG A 147 -6.87 6.11 5.85
C ARG A 147 -5.49 6.67 5.49
N PRO A 148 -4.46 5.84 5.30
CA PRO A 148 -3.14 6.27 4.84
C PRO A 148 -3.18 7.18 3.61
N VAL A 149 -4.06 6.92 2.65
CA VAL A 149 -4.22 7.71 1.42
C VAL A 149 -4.52 9.20 1.69
N HIS A 150 -5.11 9.54 2.84
CA HIS A 150 -5.37 10.94 3.21
C HIS A 150 -4.10 11.67 3.69
N HIS A 151 -3.05 10.93 4.00
CA HIS A 151 -1.76 11.45 4.47
C HIS A 151 -0.68 11.44 3.37
N GLU A 152 -1.02 10.92 2.18
CA GLU A 152 -0.07 10.66 1.09
C GLU A 152 0.76 11.92 0.77
N VAL A 153 0.10 13.02 0.45
CA VAL A 153 0.78 14.28 0.08
C VAL A 153 1.69 14.78 1.21
N ALA A 154 1.21 14.79 2.45
CA ALA A 154 1.98 15.28 3.59
C ALA A 154 3.23 14.40 3.86
N ILE A 155 3.10 13.09 3.72
CA ILE A 155 4.20 12.15 3.89
C ILE A 155 5.21 12.30 2.75
N GLU A 156 4.76 12.41 1.52
CA GLU A 156 5.64 12.63 0.36
C GLU A 156 6.39 13.96 0.42
N ASP A 157 5.73 15.03 0.83
CA ASP A 157 6.37 16.34 1.06
C ASP A 157 7.44 16.27 2.16
N MET A 158 7.17 15.50 3.23
CA MET A 158 8.09 15.31 4.36
C MET A 158 9.31 14.46 3.96
N LEU A 159 9.12 13.41 3.17
CA LEU A 159 10.16 12.42 2.86
C LEU A 159 10.85 12.67 1.51
N GLY A 160 10.25 13.46 0.62
CA GLY A 160 10.75 13.70 -0.74
C GLY A 160 10.69 12.47 -1.66
N LYS A 161 9.89 11.46 -1.30
CA LYS A 161 9.77 10.18 -2.01
C LYS A 161 8.31 9.71 -2.04
N PRO A 162 7.91 8.90 -3.05
CA PRO A 162 6.56 8.37 -3.12
C PRO A 162 6.14 7.56 -1.88
N MET A 163 4.92 7.78 -1.42
CA MET A 163 4.24 6.93 -0.45
C MET A 163 3.15 6.12 -1.15
N ILE A 164 3.30 4.79 -1.18
CA ILE A 164 2.38 3.90 -1.85
C ILE A 164 1.65 3.04 -0.83
N SER A 165 0.35 3.24 -0.72
CA SER A 165 -0.56 2.40 0.02
C SER A 165 -1.29 1.44 -0.91
N HIS A 166 -1.90 0.40 -0.34
CA HIS A 166 -2.78 -0.48 -1.13
C HIS A 166 -4.01 0.25 -1.67
N ASP A 167 -4.43 1.31 -0.99
CA ASP A 167 -5.58 2.10 -1.41
C ASP A 167 -5.24 2.92 -2.67
N ASN A 168 -4.14 3.71 -2.64
CA ASN A 168 -3.77 4.53 -3.79
C ASN A 168 -3.30 3.70 -4.98
N ALA A 169 -2.63 2.56 -4.74
CA ALA A 169 -2.26 1.63 -5.80
C ALA A 169 -3.49 1.03 -6.50
N LEU A 170 -4.51 0.62 -5.73
CA LEU A 170 -5.76 0.14 -6.31
C LEU A 170 -6.48 1.25 -7.08
N TYR A 171 -6.59 2.46 -6.52
CA TYR A 171 -7.21 3.60 -7.20
C TYR A 171 -6.46 3.96 -8.49
N TRP A 172 -5.13 3.94 -8.47
CA TRP A 172 -4.31 4.14 -9.65
C TRP A 172 -4.64 3.13 -10.75
N SER A 173 -4.72 1.84 -10.41
CA SER A 173 -5.03 0.77 -11.35
C SER A 173 -6.45 0.93 -11.94
N LEU A 174 -7.44 1.26 -11.09
CA LEU A 174 -8.83 1.50 -11.53
C LEU A 174 -8.93 2.72 -12.45
N PHE A 175 -8.31 3.85 -12.08
CA PHE A 175 -8.32 5.07 -12.89
C PHE A 175 -7.59 4.87 -14.21
N LYS A 176 -6.45 4.19 -14.20
CA LYS A 176 -5.70 3.86 -15.42
C LYS A 176 -6.55 3.03 -16.38
N THR A 177 -7.25 2.02 -15.88
CA THR A 177 -8.16 1.18 -16.68
C THR A 177 -9.33 1.97 -17.29
N LEU A 178 -9.83 2.97 -16.56
CA LEU A 178 -10.94 3.82 -17.03
C LEU A 178 -10.50 5.00 -17.89
N GLY A 179 -9.18 5.21 -18.08
CA GLY A 179 -8.67 6.39 -18.79
C GLY A 179 -8.94 7.70 -18.03
N LEU A 180 -8.97 7.65 -16.69
CA LEU A 180 -9.27 8.79 -15.82
C LEU A 180 -8.03 9.25 -15.07
N ALA A 181 -8.04 10.52 -14.68
CA ALA A 181 -7.07 11.09 -13.74
C ALA A 181 -7.82 11.75 -12.57
N PRO A 182 -7.19 11.87 -11.38
CA PRO A 182 -7.81 12.54 -10.25
C PRO A 182 -8.04 14.03 -10.54
N VAL A 183 -9.17 14.57 -10.05
CA VAL A 183 -9.54 15.98 -10.23
C VAL A 183 -9.01 16.90 -9.12
N THR A 184 -8.45 16.34 -8.06
CA THR A 184 -7.88 17.06 -6.91
C THR A 184 -6.41 16.69 -6.75
N GLN A 185 -5.67 17.53 -6.02
CA GLN A 185 -4.27 17.21 -5.69
C GLN A 185 -4.21 15.88 -4.94
N GLN A 186 -3.34 15.00 -5.42
CA GLN A 186 -3.05 13.68 -4.86
C GLN A 186 -1.53 13.53 -4.78
N GLY A 187 -1.05 12.43 -4.16
CA GLY A 187 0.36 12.09 -4.15
C GLY A 187 0.91 11.74 -5.54
N GLN A 188 2.19 11.46 -5.60
CA GLN A 188 2.94 11.29 -6.85
C GLN A 188 2.35 10.19 -7.73
N LEU A 189 1.96 9.05 -7.14
CA LEU A 189 1.42 7.91 -7.89
C LEU A 189 0.16 8.29 -8.67
N LEU A 190 -0.86 8.82 -8.02
CA LEU A 190 -2.12 9.19 -8.69
C LEU A 190 -1.95 10.38 -9.61
N SER A 191 -1.05 11.32 -9.29
CA SER A 191 -0.73 12.48 -10.13
C SER A 191 0.04 12.10 -11.41
N SER A 192 0.59 10.89 -11.49
CA SER A 192 1.23 10.38 -12.72
C SER A 192 0.24 10.03 -13.83
N LEU A 193 -1.04 9.82 -13.48
CA LEU A 193 -2.08 9.49 -14.45
C LEU A 193 -2.42 10.70 -15.34
N LYS A 194 -2.50 10.44 -16.64
CA LYS A 194 -2.91 11.43 -17.65
C LYS A 194 -4.21 10.97 -18.29
N VAL A 195 -5.11 11.92 -18.54
CA VAL A 195 -6.28 11.68 -19.40
C VAL A 195 -5.77 11.75 -20.83
N GLU A 196 -5.96 10.69 -21.60
CA GLU A 196 -5.70 10.66 -23.06
C GLU A 196 -6.82 11.33 -23.84
#